data_23c65606192586ae41050a2c3de9cfe6
#
_entry.id   23c65606192586ae41050a2c3de9cfe6
#
_cell.length_a   1.000
_cell.length_b   1.000
_cell.length_c   1.000
_cell.angle_alpha   90.00
_cell.angle_beta   90.00
_cell.angle_gamma   90.00
#
_symmetry.space_group_name_H-M   'P 1'
#
loop_
_entity.id
_entity.type
_entity.pdbx_description
1 polymer ?
#
loop_
_entity_poly.entity_id
_entity_poly.type
_entity_poly.pdbx_seq_one_letter_code
_entity_poly.pdbx_strand_id
1 'polypeptide(L)'
;LGMVYNGLFELNFSSLRIASVLGRIGLAWMFAALLCVYCSVRTRIAVAGIILIGYSLLLGLVVAPDAPVGADPLSVEGCLAGWIDRQYLPGHILYGAFDPEGILSTLPAVVSALFGMFTGEFLLDGRRGLSGSWKAFYMAVAALAITTAGLCWNLITVSYTHLRAHETPE
;
A
#
# COMPACT_ATOMS: atom_id res chain seq x y z
N LEU A 1 -7.68 -7.50 -17.65
CA LEU A 1 -6.91 -6.47 -18.37
C LEU A 1 -5.42 -6.51 -17.99
N GLY A 2 -5.04 -6.47 -16.68
CA GLY A 2 -3.64 -6.48 -16.27
C GLY A 2 -2.85 -7.69 -16.78
N MET A 3 -3.41 -8.90 -16.67
CA MET A 3 -2.78 -10.11 -17.19
C MET A 3 -2.68 -10.11 -18.73
N VAL A 4 -3.70 -9.55 -19.41
CA VAL A 4 -3.69 -9.41 -20.88
C VAL A 4 -2.55 -8.49 -21.33
N TYR A 5 -2.38 -7.38 -20.63
CA TYR A 5 -1.27 -6.45 -20.88
C TYR A 5 0.10 -7.07 -20.63
N ASN A 6 0.20 -7.98 -19.65
CA ASN A 6 1.44 -8.69 -19.31
C ASN A 6 1.71 -9.95 -20.15
N GLY A 7 1.02 -10.14 -21.29
CA GLY A 7 1.31 -11.22 -22.23
C GLY A 7 0.49 -12.50 -22.03
N LEU A 8 -0.71 -12.45 -21.45
CA LEU A 8 -1.57 -13.62 -21.27
C LEU A 8 -1.84 -14.35 -22.60
N PHE A 9 -1.91 -13.63 -23.73
CA PHE A 9 -2.16 -14.21 -25.04
C PHE A 9 -0.93 -14.92 -25.66
N GLU A 10 0.27 -14.69 -25.12
CA GLU A 10 1.48 -15.38 -25.57
C GLU A 10 1.53 -16.82 -25.03
N LEU A 11 0.60 -17.21 -24.14
CA LEU A 11 0.47 -18.53 -23.52
C LEU A 11 1.76 -19.07 -22.87
N ASN A 12 2.72 -18.18 -22.60
CA ASN A 12 3.95 -18.51 -21.91
C ASN A 12 3.79 -18.24 -20.39
N PHE A 13 3.25 -19.21 -19.68
CA PHE A 13 2.93 -19.07 -18.27
C PHE A 13 4.15 -18.94 -17.35
N SER A 14 5.34 -19.34 -17.80
CA SER A 14 6.57 -19.21 -17.02
C SER A 14 7.12 -17.78 -16.99
N SER A 15 6.82 -16.99 -18.03
CA SER A 15 7.19 -15.57 -18.10
C SER A 15 6.04 -14.63 -17.76
N LEU A 16 4.81 -15.17 -17.57
CA LEU A 16 3.62 -14.38 -17.29
C LEU A 16 3.73 -13.71 -15.91
N ARG A 17 3.70 -12.39 -15.89
CA ARG A 17 3.60 -11.62 -14.65
C ARG A 17 2.14 -11.44 -14.28
N ILE A 18 1.72 -12.05 -13.16
CA ILE A 18 0.35 -11.94 -12.64
C ILE A 18 0.16 -10.64 -11.88
N ALA A 19 1.18 -10.21 -11.11
CA ALA A 19 1.19 -8.90 -10.49
C ALA A 19 1.18 -7.81 -11.57
N SER A 20 0.27 -6.87 -11.47
CA SER A 20 0.15 -5.76 -12.41
C SER A 20 -0.47 -4.55 -11.74
N VAL A 21 -0.07 -3.36 -12.18
CA VAL A 21 -0.65 -2.09 -11.71
C VAL A 21 -2.17 -2.09 -11.86
N LEU A 22 -2.68 -2.51 -13.03
CA LEU A 22 -4.12 -2.55 -13.29
C LEU A 22 -4.84 -3.57 -12.40
N GLY A 23 -4.22 -4.74 -12.16
CA GLY A 23 -4.74 -5.76 -11.24
C GLY A 23 -4.81 -5.23 -9.82
N ARG A 24 -3.75 -4.58 -9.34
CA ARG A 24 -3.69 -3.96 -8.01
C ARG A 24 -4.74 -2.86 -7.84
N ILE A 25 -4.89 -1.96 -8.82
CA ILE A 25 -5.94 -0.93 -8.79
C ILE A 25 -7.32 -1.57 -8.73
N GLY A 26 -7.58 -2.59 -9.57
CA GLY A 26 -8.86 -3.29 -9.59
C GLY A 26 -9.19 -3.97 -8.26
N LEU A 27 -8.22 -4.69 -7.66
CA LEU A 27 -8.39 -5.33 -6.36
C LEU A 27 -8.60 -4.30 -5.24
N ALA A 28 -7.78 -3.24 -5.21
CA ALA A 28 -7.89 -2.19 -4.22
C ALA A 28 -9.27 -1.51 -4.28
N TRP A 29 -9.74 -1.20 -5.48
CA TRP A 29 -11.05 -0.61 -5.68
C TRP A 29 -12.18 -1.56 -5.30
N MET A 30 -12.08 -2.84 -5.64
CA MET A 30 -13.08 -3.86 -5.29
C MET A 30 -13.25 -3.97 -3.76
N PHE A 31 -12.14 -4.12 -3.01
CA PHE A 31 -12.22 -4.23 -1.56
C PHE A 31 -12.71 -2.93 -0.91
N ALA A 32 -12.27 -1.78 -1.38
CA ALA A 32 -12.75 -0.50 -0.90
C ALA A 32 -14.25 -0.32 -1.18
N ALA A 33 -14.76 -0.72 -2.36
CA ALA A 33 -16.18 -0.66 -2.70
C ALA A 33 -17.01 -1.59 -1.80
N LEU A 34 -16.54 -2.83 -1.56
CA LEU A 34 -17.20 -3.75 -0.63
C LEU A 34 -17.30 -3.16 0.79
N LEU A 35 -16.21 -2.57 1.28
CA LEU A 35 -16.23 -1.87 2.57
C LEU A 35 -17.21 -0.68 2.58
N CYS A 36 -17.32 0.05 1.47
CA CYS A 36 -18.27 1.16 1.37
C CYS A 36 -19.73 0.70 1.37
N VAL A 37 -20.02 -0.44 0.75
CA VAL A 37 -21.39 -0.99 0.68
C VAL A 37 -21.82 -1.61 2.01
N TYR A 38 -20.96 -2.39 2.65
CA TYR A 38 -21.32 -3.23 3.80
C TYR A 38 -20.93 -2.63 5.15
N CYS A 39 -20.03 -1.65 5.20
CA CYS A 39 -19.47 -1.12 6.44
C CYS A 39 -19.85 0.34 6.68
N SER A 40 -20.04 0.69 7.95
CA SER A 40 -20.22 2.08 8.35
C SER A 40 -18.94 2.90 8.13
N VAL A 41 -19.07 4.23 8.03
CA VAL A 41 -17.91 5.14 7.89
C VAL A 41 -16.91 4.94 9.03
N ARG A 42 -17.39 4.75 10.26
CA ARG A 42 -16.51 4.50 11.44
C ARG A 42 -15.70 3.22 11.28
N THR A 43 -16.35 2.16 10.81
CA THR A 43 -15.68 0.88 10.53
C THR A 43 -14.63 1.02 9.43
N ARG A 44 -14.95 1.73 8.35
CA ARG A 44 -14.01 1.98 7.24
C ARG A 44 -12.77 2.76 7.69
N ILE A 45 -12.95 3.78 8.54
CA ILE A 45 -11.85 4.54 9.14
C ILE A 45 -10.99 3.64 10.03
N ALA A 46 -11.62 2.82 10.87
CA ALA A 46 -10.90 1.87 11.73
C ALA A 46 -10.10 0.86 10.92
N VAL A 47 -10.71 0.28 9.86
CA VAL A 47 -10.03 -0.66 8.95
C VAL A 47 -8.84 0.00 8.26
N ALA A 48 -9.00 1.24 7.75
CA ALA A 48 -7.91 1.98 7.14
C ALA A 48 -6.74 2.20 8.13
N GLY A 49 -7.04 2.61 9.37
CA GLY A 49 -6.04 2.78 10.42
C GLY A 49 -5.32 1.47 10.78
N ILE A 50 -6.07 0.39 10.96
CA ILE A 50 -5.51 -0.94 11.25
C ILE A 50 -4.59 -1.41 10.13
N ILE A 51 -4.99 -1.24 8.87
CA ILE A 51 -4.16 -1.61 7.72
C ILE A 51 -2.87 -0.78 7.71
N LEU A 52 -2.93 0.54 7.85
CA LEU A 52 -1.73 1.39 7.79
C LEU A 52 -0.77 1.11 8.94
N ILE A 53 -1.27 1.06 10.16
CA ILE A 53 -0.44 0.81 11.35
C ILE A 53 0.09 -0.63 11.32
N GLY A 54 -0.79 -1.60 11.08
CA GLY A 54 -0.42 -3.01 11.04
C GLY A 54 0.59 -3.31 9.94
N TYR A 55 0.41 -2.76 8.74
CA TYR A 55 1.36 -2.91 7.64
C TYR A 55 2.73 -2.29 7.98
N SER A 56 2.75 -1.09 8.55
CA SER A 56 3.99 -0.42 8.94
C SER A 56 4.73 -1.18 10.04
N LEU A 57 4.01 -1.65 11.07
CA LEU A 57 4.60 -2.46 12.14
C LEU A 57 5.09 -3.80 11.61
N LEU A 58 4.32 -4.46 10.75
CA LEU A 58 4.68 -5.75 10.18
C LEU A 58 5.98 -5.65 9.37
N LEU A 59 6.08 -4.65 8.48
CA LEU A 59 7.30 -4.48 7.69
C LEU A 59 8.48 -3.93 8.49
N GLY A 60 8.24 -3.17 9.55
CA GLY A 60 9.32 -2.60 10.36
C GLY A 60 9.88 -3.54 11.43
N LEU A 61 9.11 -4.54 11.84
CA LEU A 61 9.49 -5.42 12.95
C LEU A 61 9.77 -6.87 12.54
N VAL A 62 9.21 -7.32 11.42
CA VAL A 62 9.30 -8.72 11.00
C VAL A 62 10.29 -8.86 9.85
N VAL A 63 11.39 -9.55 10.10
CA VAL A 63 12.39 -9.92 9.08
C VAL A 63 11.87 -11.11 8.29
N ALA A 64 12.14 -11.16 6.98
CA ALA A 64 11.79 -12.29 6.13
C ALA A 64 12.47 -13.58 6.65
N PRO A 65 11.76 -14.72 6.67
CA PRO A 65 12.30 -15.99 7.18
C PRO A 65 13.51 -16.54 6.42
N ASP A 66 13.68 -16.12 5.17
CA ASP A 66 14.79 -16.50 4.28
C ASP A 66 15.93 -15.47 4.25
N ALA A 67 15.82 -14.41 5.05
CA ALA A 67 16.82 -13.36 5.09
C ALA A 67 18.12 -13.80 5.78
N PRO A 68 19.29 -13.28 5.38
CA PRO A 68 20.54 -13.53 6.07
C PRO A 68 20.48 -13.02 7.52
N VAL A 69 21.32 -13.65 8.38
CA VAL A 69 21.39 -13.28 9.81
C VAL A 69 21.81 -11.81 9.94
N GLY A 70 21.01 -11.02 10.67
CA GLY A 70 21.27 -9.59 10.85
C GLY A 70 20.71 -8.67 9.76
N ALA A 71 19.94 -9.21 8.80
CA ALA A 71 19.30 -8.39 7.78
C ALA A 71 18.29 -7.40 8.40
N ASP A 72 18.25 -6.19 7.87
CA ASP A 72 17.26 -5.19 8.26
C ASP A 72 15.89 -5.54 7.64
N PRO A 73 14.77 -5.49 8.40
CA PRO A 73 13.43 -5.75 7.89
C PRO A 73 13.04 -4.85 6.70
N LEU A 74 13.61 -3.64 6.63
CA LEU A 74 13.35 -2.67 5.55
C LEU A 74 14.32 -2.80 4.37
N SER A 75 15.29 -3.71 4.43
CA SER A 75 16.17 -4.02 3.29
C SER A 75 15.46 -4.88 2.24
N VAL A 76 16.00 -4.90 1.02
CA VAL A 76 15.46 -5.74 -0.07
C VAL A 76 15.47 -7.23 0.30
N GLU A 77 16.51 -7.67 0.99
CA GLU A 77 16.69 -9.08 1.40
C GLU A 77 15.88 -9.44 2.64
N GLY A 78 15.73 -8.49 3.59
CA GLY A 78 15.00 -8.69 4.84
C GLY A 78 13.50 -8.40 4.74
N CYS A 79 13.01 -7.88 3.61
CA CYS A 79 11.62 -7.44 3.46
C CYS A 79 10.64 -8.63 3.44
N LEU A 80 9.73 -8.66 4.42
CA LEU A 80 8.69 -9.68 4.51
C LEU A 80 7.76 -9.67 3.29
N ALA A 81 7.45 -8.50 2.71
CA ALA A 81 6.60 -8.43 1.52
C ALA A 81 7.25 -9.15 0.34
N GLY A 82 8.55 -8.97 0.12
CA GLY A 82 9.31 -9.68 -0.90
C GLY A 82 9.31 -11.19 -0.68
N TRP A 83 9.45 -11.64 0.57
CA TRP A 83 9.37 -13.06 0.89
C TRP A 83 8.00 -13.65 0.55
N ILE A 84 6.90 -12.98 0.92
CA ILE A 84 5.54 -13.42 0.58
C ILE A 84 5.36 -13.49 -0.94
N ASP A 85 5.86 -12.50 -1.67
CA ASP A 85 5.76 -12.48 -3.13
C ASP A 85 6.52 -13.67 -3.74
N ARG A 86 7.74 -13.98 -3.27
CA ARG A 86 8.53 -15.13 -3.73
C ARG A 86 7.86 -16.48 -3.43
N GLN A 87 7.08 -16.57 -2.33
CA GLN A 87 6.44 -17.83 -1.94
C GLN A 87 5.08 -18.05 -2.63
N TYR A 88 4.30 -16.99 -2.79
CA TYR A 88 2.89 -17.11 -3.14
C TYR A 88 2.50 -16.45 -4.45
N LEU A 89 3.34 -15.59 -5.02
CA LEU A 89 3.02 -14.94 -6.28
C LEU A 89 3.44 -15.85 -7.44
N PRO A 90 2.49 -16.43 -8.18
CA PRO A 90 2.85 -17.27 -9.32
C PRO A 90 3.34 -16.43 -10.50
N GLY A 91 4.25 -17.00 -11.28
CA GLY A 91 4.82 -16.37 -12.46
C GLY A 91 6.07 -15.56 -12.21
N HIS A 92 6.34 -14.55 -13.03
CA HIS A 92 7.54 -13.75 -12.98
C HIS A 92 7.39 -12.59 -11.98
N ILE A 93 8.36 -12.44 -11.07
CA ILE A 93 8.49 -11.31 -10.13
C ILE A 93 9.36 -10.23 -10.79
N LEU A 94 8.89 -8.98 -10.81
CA LEU A 94 9.50 -7.89 -11.57
C LEU A 94 11.00 -7.68 -11.25
N TYR A 95 11.34 -7.63 -9.97
CA TYR A 95 12.71 -7.41 -9.51
C TYR A 95 13.40 -8.70 -8.98
N GLY A 96 12.80 -9.87 -9.19
CA GLY A 96 13.32 -11.14 -8.68
C GLY A 96 13.21 -11.30 -7.17
N ALA A 97 13.57 -10.28 -6.39
CA ALA A 97 13.52 -10.29 -4.94
C ALA A 97 12.14 -9.87 -4.38
N PHE A 98 11.46 -8.95 -5.04
CA PHE A 98 10.12 -8.43 -4.66
C PHE A 98 9.36 -7.88 -5.86
N ASP A 99 8.05 -7.75 -5.73
CA ASP A 99 7.19 -7.09 -6.72
C ASP A 99 6.52 -5.86 -6.09
N PRO A 100 6.64 -4.65 -6.70
CA PRO A 100 5.96 -3.45 -6.20
C PRO A 100 4.43 -3.61 -6.14
N GLU A 101 3.87 -4.41 -7.05
CA GLU A 101 2.46 -4.76 -7.11
C GLU A 101 2.15 -6.11 -6.43
N GLY A 102 2.97 -6.51 -5.45
CA GLY A 102 2.87 -7.75 -4.72
C GLY A 102 1.61 -7.88 -3.85
N ILE A 103 1.45 -9.05 -3.26
CA ILE A 103 0.25 -9.40 -2.49
C ILE A 103 0.07 -8.46 -1.30
N LEU A 104 1.11 -8.35 -0.47
CA LEU A 104 1.02 -7.57 0.77
C LEU A 104 0.91 -6.07 0.48
N SER A 105 1.58 -5.57 -0.55
CA SER A 105 1.55 -4.16 -0.96
C SER A 105 0.17 -3.71 -1.48
N THR A 106 -0.72 -4.64 -1.78
CA THR A 106 -2.10 -4.34 -2.18
C THR A 106 -2.94 -3.81 -1.00
N LEU A 107 -2.62 -4.17 0.25
CA LEU A 107 -3.36 -3.69 1.43
C LEU A 107 -3.35 -2.16 1.57
N PRO A 108 -2.20 -1.46 1.56
CA PRO A 108 -2.21 0.02 1.60
C PRO A 108 -2.84 0.64 0.34
N ALA A 109 -2.88 -0.05 -0.79
CA ALA A 109 -3.60 0.43 -1.97
C ALA A 109 -5.12 0.47 -1.75
N VAL A 110 -5.70 -0.47 -0.96
CA VAL A 110 -7.11 -0.42 -0.53
C VAL A 110 -7.37 0.84 0.28
N VAL A 111 -6.46 1.23 1.17
CA VAL A 111 -6.61 2.44 1.97
C VAL A 111 -6.58 3.69 1.09
N SER A 112 -5.72 3.73 0.08
CA SER A 112 -5.69 4.83 -0.90
C SER A 112 -7.04 4.95 -1.65
N ALA A 113 -7.65 3.83 -2.03
CA ALA A 113 -8.97 3.80 -2.64
C ALA A 113 -10.06 4.29 -1.66
N LEU A 114 -9.99 3.88 -0.37
CA LEU A 114 -10.91 4.37 0.66
C LEU A 114 -10.80 5.89 0.87
N PHE A 115 -9.61 6.47 0.85
CA PHE A 115 -9.44 7.93 0.93
C PHE A 115 -10.10 8.64 -0.26
N GLY A 116 -9.97 8.08 -1.46
CA GLY A 116 -10.70 8.58 -2.63
C GLY A 116 -12.22 8.53 -2.44
N MET A 117 -12.75 7.46 -1.87
CA MET A 117 -14.18 7.31 -1.59
C MET A 117 -14.66 8.27 -0.50
N PHE A 118 -13.91 8.45 0.60
CA PHE A 118 -14.23 9.46 1.62
C PHE A 118 -14.26 10.88 1.04
N THR A 119 -13.34 11.19 0.16
CA THR A 119 -13.28 12.46 -0.56
C THR A 119 -14.52 12.64 -1.43
N GLY A 120 -14.90 11.62 -2.20
CA GLY A 120 -16.11 11.62 -3.03
C GLY A 120 -17.38 11.79 -2.20
N GLU A 121 -17.52 11.03 -1.11
CA GLU A 121 -18.65 11.16 -0.19
C GLU A 121 -18.74 12.59 0.41
N PHE A 122 -17.61 13.16 0.81
CA PHE A 122 -17.58 14.54 1.34
C PHE A 122 -17.99 15.58 0.30
N LEU A 123 -17.54 15.42 -0.95
CA LEU A 123 -17.90 16.34 -2.03
C LEU A 123 -19.39 16.26 -2.39
N LEU A 124 -19.94 15.05 -2.39
CA LEU A 124 -21.35 14.81 -2.73
C LEU A 124 -22.31 15.08 -1.57
N ASP A 125 -21.80 15.18 -0.33
CA ASP A 125 -22.65 15.44 0.83
C ASP A 125 -23.26 16.84 0.80
N GLY A 126 -24.53 16.91 0.44
CA GLY A 126 -25.33 18.15 0.47
C GLY A 126 -25.89 18.51 1.85
N ARG A 127 -25.85 17.58 2.83
CA ARG A 127 -26.50 17.75 4.14
C ARG A 127 -25.84 18.83 5.00
N ARG A 128 -24.56 19.08 4.79
CA ARG A 128 -23.78 20.06 5.57
C ARG A 128 -23.96 21.49 5.11
N GLY A 129 -24.67 21.74 4.01
CA GLY A 129 -24.91 23.09 3.47
C GLY A 129 -23.63 23.86 3.10
N LEU A 130 -22.47 23.17 3.00
CA LEU A 130 -21.20 23.80 2.67
C LEU A 130 -21.16 24.19 1.19
N SER A 131 -20.75 25.44 0.92
CA SER A 131 -20.47 25.87 -0.45
C SER A 131 -19.27 25.12 -1.03
N GLY A 132 -19.16 25.07 -2.36
CA GLY A 132 -18.04 24.43 -3.05
C GLY A 132 -16.68 24.98 -2.61
N SER A 133 -16.59 26.29 -2.35
CA SER A 133 -15.36 26.94 -1.86
C SER A 133 -14.93 26.43 -0.49
N TRP A 134 -15.88 26.25 0.44
CA TRP A 134 -15.57 25.68 1.75
C TRP A 134 -15.15 24.21 1.67
N LYS A 135 -15.79 23.42 0.80
CA LYS A 135 -15.38 22.04 0.57
C LYS A 135 -13.95 21.97 0.02
N ALA A 136 -13.61 22.81 -0.96
CA ALA A 136 -12.26 22.92 -1.49
C ALA A 136 -11.24 23.32 -0.43
N PHE A 137 -11.58 24.29 0.43
CA PHE A 137 -10.71 24.69 1.54
C PHE A 137 -10.43 23.56 2.52
N TYR A 138 -11.46 22.84 2.97
CA TYR A 138 -11.26 21.69 3.87
C TYR A 138 -10.44 20.56 3.24
N MET A 139 -10.63 20.32 1.95
CA MET A 139 -9.82 19.34 1.21
C MET A 139 -8.36 19.77 1.12
N ALA A 140 -8.09 21.04 0.85
CA ALA A 140 -6.72 21.57 0.82
C ALA A 140 -6.02 21.44 2.19
N VAL A 141 -6.73 21.78 3.27
CA VAL A 141 -6.22 21.62 4.63
C VAL A 141 -5.95 20.14 4.96
N ALA A 142 -6.88 19.24 4.62
CA ALA A 142 -6.70 17.80 4.85
C ALA A 142 -5.52 17.26 4.02
N ALA A 143 -5.39 17.65 2.76
CA ALA A 143 -4.28 17.25 1.90
C ALA A 143 -2.94 17.72 2.48
N LEU A 144 -2.84 18.98 2.94
CA LEU A 144 -1.65 19.51 3.58
C LEU A 144 -1.30 18.73 4.86
N ALA A 145 -2.29 18.46 5.72
CA ALA A 145 -2.09 17.72 6.96
C ALA A 145 -1.59 16.27 6.70
N ILE A 146 -2.21 15.57 5.76
CA ILE A 146 -1.81 14.20 5.38
C ILE A 146 -0.41 14.20 4.76
N THR A 147 -0.11 15.15 3.88
CA THR A 147 1.22 15.28 3.26
C THR A 147 2.29 15.56 4.32
N THR A 148 2.03 16.50 5.24
CA THR A 148 2.95 16.80 6.33
C THR A 148 3.19 15.59 7.23
N ALA A 149 2.12 14.88 7.61
CA ALA A 149 2.23 13.65 8.41
C ALA A 149 3.05 12.57 7.67
N GLY A 150 2.84 12.40 6.37
CA GLY A 150 3.63 11.47 5.54
C GLY A 150 5.10 11.85 5.44
N LEU A 151 5.40 13.14 5.28
CA LEU A 151 6.79 13.63 5.27
C LEU A 151 7.47 13.43 6.62
N CYS A 152 6.79 13.74 7.72
CA CYS A 152 7.32 13.49 9.07
C CYS A 152 7.60 11.99 9.29
N TRP A 153 6.67 11.13 8.87
CA TRP A 153 6.85 9.67 8.93
C TRP A 153 8.05 9.21 8.11
N ASN A 154 8.19 9.71 6.89
CA ASN A 154 9.33 9.39 6.03
C ASN A 154 10.66 9.82 6.66
N LEU A 155 10.73 11.02 7.25
CA LEU A 155 11.94 11.50 7.93
C LEU A 155 12.34 10.59 9.09
N ILE A 156 11.37 10.14 9.90
CA ILE A 156 11.62 9.21 11.01
C ILE A 156 12.13 7.87 10.48
N THR A 157 11.48 7.30 9.46
CA THR A 157 11.83 6.00 8.90
C THR A 157 13.21 6.04 8.23
N VAL A 158 13.48 7.05 7.40
CA VAL A 158 14.76 7.18 6.70
C VAL A 158 15.91 7.46 7.68
N SER A 159 15.71 8.33 8.69
CA SER A 159 16.73 8.57 9.72
C SER A 159 17.06 7.30 10.48
N TYR A 160 16.07 6.48 10.81
CA TYR A 160 16.27 5.22 11.50
C TYR A 160 17.07 4.21 10.66
N THR A 161 16.76 4.08 9.37
CA THR A 161 17.47 3.18 8.46
C THR A 161 18.91 3.64 8.21
N HIS A 162 19.16 4.94 8.08
CA HIS A 162 20.50 5.49 7.93
C HIS A 162 21.38 5.29 9.17
N LEU A 163 20.83 5.47 10.37
CA LEU A 163 21.56 5.23 11.61
C LEU A 163 21.97 3.76 11.74
N ARG A 164 21.09 2.82 11.42
CA ARG A 164 21.40 1.39 11.44
C ARG A 164 22.45 0.96 10.41
N ALA A 165 22.43 1.56 9.22
CA ALA A 165 23.42 1.25 8.18
C ALA A 165 24.86 1.59 8.58
N HIS A 166 25.04 2.51 9.53
CA HIS A 166 26.35 2.89 10.07
C HIS A 166 26.79 2.08 11.30
N GLU A 167 25.89 1.26 11.88
CA GLU A 167 26.19 0.42 13.05
C GLU A 167 26.58 -1.02 12.70
N THR A 168 26.64 -1.41 11.42
CA THR A 168 27.17 -2.72 11.03
C THR A 168 28.70 -2.70 11.19
N PRO A 169 29.27 -3.45 12.14
CA PRO A 169 30.72 -3.58 12.23
C PRO A 169 31.26 -4.25 10.96
N GLU A 170 32.29 -3.67 10.40
CA GLU A 170 33.07 -4.29 9.34
C GLU A 170 33.68 -5.63 9.81
#